data_2028ad79965d0b1f2081a49280048e26
#
_entry.id   2028ad79965d0b1f2081a49280048e26
#
_cell.length_a   1.000
_cell.length_b   1.000
_cell.length_c   1.000
_cell.angle_alpha   90.00
_cell.angle_beta   90.00
_cell.angle_gamma   90.00
#
_symmetry.space_group_name_H-M   'P 1'
#
loop_
_entity.id
_entity.type
_entity.pdbx_description
1 polymer ?
#
loop_
_entity_poly.entity_id
_entity_poly.type
_entity_poly.pdbx_seq_one_letter_code
_entity_poly.pdbx_strand_id
1 'polypeptide(L)'
;MGIKIQEYHKEYLKKSWNGDTPFDVDVKMFQLDAVNTSYVFGVIDDGYLVHGYFGKKICGDDLTYLLRLEENPWVPKTNMRDKGTFMDSAAFEYPCHGTGDYREPCLMVMDDEGMTTTDLRYQSHKVYKGKPALEGLPATFANENEAETLEITCIDKHTGLEAVLVYTVFNDLDVITRSVRLKNTGKAPLNVKRVLSMCVDFDNDGYDLITLNGSWARERVIERSKLHHGKQGIDSVKGESSHQNNPFIALVSHNADEDCGEAYGFNFVYSGNFFAQAEVTQHKYTRAVMGINHFDFNWLLEAGEEFVAPEVVMVYSDEGIGKMSRTFHDLYRQHLIRGEYKDKRRPILINNWEATYFNFDTDKLIGIAKEASKLGIEMLVMDDGWFGHRDSDNSSLGDWFVYEKKLNGGLKYLVDEVNKLGMKFGIWFEPEMISPDSELYRKHPEWAIQVRGRELTMSREQYVLDYSNKEVRDYVYGMMKAVLDSANIEYIKWDMNRQLTEVGSTSLPKNRQRELWHRYVLGVYDLMNRLTTDYPHILLENCSGGGARFDAGMLYYSPQIWCSDDTDAIERLKIQHGTSICYP
;
A
#
# COMPACT_ATOMS: atom_id res chain seq x y z
N MET A 1 5.96 4.47 27.38
CA MET A 1 5.55 4.01 26.06
C MET A 1 4.23 3.28 26.19
N GLY A 2 3.47 3.14 25.13
CA GLY A 2 2.19 2.45 25.11
C GLY A 2 0.98 3.39 25.05
N ILE A 3 -0.20 2.82 25.30
CA ILE A 3 -1.48 3.49 25.14
C ILE A 3 -2.04 3.90 26.49
N LYS A 4 -2.37 5.19 26.63
CA LYS A 4 -3.00 5.76 27.82
C LYS A 4 -4.40 6.26 27.47
N ILE A 5 -5.36 6.01 28.34
CA ILE A 5 -6.75 6.46 28.19
C ILE A 5 -7.14 7.21 29.46
N GLN A 6 -7.67 8.41 29.30
CA GLN A 6 -8.05 9.27 30.40
C GLN A 6 -9.41 9.92 30.11
N GLU A 7 -10.22 10.07 31.15
CA GLU A 7 -11.55 10.71 31.07
C GLU A 7 -11.56 12.00 31.87
N TYR A 8 -12.15 13.04 31.29
CA TYR A 8 -12.22 14.35 31.90
C TYR A 8 -13.62 14.92 31.76
N HIS A 9 -14.06 15.65 32.78
CA HIS A 9 -15.18 16.58 32.70
C HIS A 9 -14.62 17.98 32.67
N LYS A 10 -14.86 18.73 31.59
CA LYS A 10 -14.22 20.03 31.36
C LYS A 10 -15.23 21.11 31.02
N GLU A 11 -15.00 22.29 31.58
CA GLU A 11 -15.60 23.51 31.10
C GLU A 11 -14.71 24.15 30.03
N TYR A 12 -15.26 24.33 28.84
CA TYR A 12 -14.62 25.02 27.73
C TYR A 12 -15.28 26.39 27.50
N LEU A 13 -14.48 27.37 27.10
CA LEU A 13 -14.98 28.62 26.55
C LEU A 13 -15.16 28.45 25.03
N LYS A 14 -16.40 28.32 24.59
CA LYS A 14 -16.75 28.40 23.20
C LYS A 14 -16.48 29.81 22.70
N LYS A 15 -15.40 29.97 21.94
CA LYS A 15 -15.10 31.22 21.25
C LYS A 15 -16.09 31.43 20.13
N SER A 16 -16.89 32.48 20.21
CA SER A 16 -17.84 32.79 19.18
C SER A 16 -17.81 34.31 18.87
N TRP A 17 -18.21 34.62 17.68
CA TRP A 17 -18.36 36.02 17.22
C TRP A 17 -19.33 36.85 18.12
N ASN A 18 -20.29 36.20 18.79
CA ASN A 18 -21.24 36.84 19.71
C ASN A 18 -20.76 36.88 21.17
N GLY A 19 -19.49 36.52 21.41
CA GLY A 19 -18.90 36.44 22.75
C GLY A 19 -18.69 35.00 23.20
N ASP A 20 -17.73 34.83 24.10
CA ASP A 20 -17.38 33.50 24.62
C ASP A 20 -18.49 32.96 25.53
N THR A 21 -18.86 31.71 25.34
CA THR A 21 -19.87 31.04 26.15
C THR A 21 -19.28 29.79 26.77
N PRO A 22 -19.33 29.63 28.11
CA PRO A 22 -18.89 28.40 28.75
C PRO A 22 -19.82 27.23 28.44
N PHE A 23 -19.27 26.04 28.25
CA PHE A 23 -20.02 24.80 28.16
C PHE A 23 -19.23 23.64 28.76
N ASP A 24 -19.94 22.73 29.38
CA ASP A 24 -19.35 21.51 29.92
C ASP A 24 -19.34 20.40 28.87
N VAL A 25 -18.25 19.65 28.81
CA VAL A 25 -18.10 18.51 27.93
C VAL A 25 -17.36 17.38 28.62
N ASP A 26 -17.84 16.16 28.42
CA ASP A 26 -17.12 14.95 28.79
C ASP A 26 -16.16 14.57 27.64
N VAL A 27 -14.89 14.42 27.98
CA VAL A 27 -13.83 14.12 27.00
C VAL A 27 -13.12 12.83 27.42
N LYS A 28 -13.00 11.90 26.48
CA LYS A 28 -12.16 10.71 26.64
C LYS A 28 -10.94 10.85 25.74
N MET A 29 -9.75 11.01 26.33
CA MET A 29 -8.49 11.18 25.62
C MET A 29 -7.79 9.84 25.43
N PHE A 30 -7.22 9.66 24.24
CA PHE A 30 -6.32 8.58 23.88
C PHE A 30 -4.95 9.16 23.54
N GLN A 31 -3.92 8.70 24.24
CA GLN A 31 -2.52 9.06 23.98
C GLN A 31 -1.75 7.79 23.66
N LEU A 32 -1.15 7.75 22.49
CA LEU A 32 -0.34 6.67 21.96
C LEU A 32 1.12 7.14 21.93
N ASP A 33 1.97 6.55 22.75
CA ASP A 33 3.37 6.94 22.93
C ASP A 33 4.32 5.87 22.38
N ALA A 34 5.01 6.18 21.29
CA ALA A 34 6.19 5.46 20.82
C ALA A 34 7.45 5.90 21.60
N VAL A 35 8.65 5.71 21.05
CA VAL A 35 9.92 6.05 21.73
C VAL A 35 10.00 7.56 21.99
N ASN A 36 9.99 8.37 20.92
CA ASN A 36 10.08 9.83 20.94
C ASN A 36 8.86 10.52 20.32
N THR A 37 7.79 9.77 20.04
CA THR A 37 6.61 10.24 19.33
C THR A 37 5.36 10.09 20.18
N SER A 38 4.45 11.06 20.13
CA SER A 38 3.08 10.96 20.66
C SER A 38 2.05 11.21 19.57
N TYR A 39 0.96 10.44 19.63
CA TYR A 39 -0.25 10.64 18.85
C TYR A 39 -1.44 10.75 19.80
N VAL A 40 -2.19 11.85 19.71
CA VAL A 40 -3.25 12.16 20.70
C VAL A 40 -4.53 12.52 19.98
N PHE A 41 -5.63 11.96 20.42
CA PHE A 41 -6.97 12.31 19.98
C PHE A 41 -7.99 12.08 21.10
N GLY A 42 -9.18 12.61 20.95
CA GLY A 42 -10.22 12.50 21.96
C GLY A 42 -11.59 12.20 21.39
N VAL A 43 -12.45 11.61 22.23
CA VAL A 43 -13.90 11.56 22.03
C VAL A 43 -14.51 12.69 22.80
N ILE A 44 -15.28 13.54 22.13
CA ILE A 44 -16.00 14.65 22.73
C ILE A 44 -17.51 14.37 22.76
N ASP A 45 -18.29 15.27 23.31
CA ASP A 45 -19.75 15.22 23.33
C ASP A 45 -20.32 14.68 22.00
N ASP A 46 -21.40 13.93 22.10
CA ASP A 46 -22.06 13.27 20.97
C ASP A 46 -21.22 12.17 20.28
N GLY A 47 -20.03 11.84 20.80
CA GLY A 47 -19.22 10.72 20.34
C GLY A 47 -18.37 10.98 19.11
N TYR A 48 -18.10 12.22 18.74
CA TYR A 48 -17.14 12.53 17.69
C TYR A 48 -15.70 12.28 18.11
N LEU A 49 -14.91 11.70 17.22
CA LEU A 49 -13.47 11.56 17.36
C LEU A 49 -12.76 12.77 16.79
N VAL A 50 -12.00 13.49 17.63
CA VAL A 50 -11.29 14.71 17.25
C VAL A 50 -9.80 14.50 17.46
N HIS A 51 -9.00 14.73 16.42
CA HIS A 51 -7.54 14.70 16.45
C HIS A 51 -6.99 15.86 17.29
N GLY A 52 -5.97 15.59 18.09
CA GLY A 52 -5.32 16.59 18.93
C GLY A 52 -3.88 16.87 18.53
N TYR A 53 -3.08 15.81 18.31
CA TYR A 53 -1.64 15.99 18.10
C TYR A 53 -0.98 14.75 17.46
N PHE A 54 -0.03 14.97 16.57
CA PHE A 54 0.95 14.00 16.13
C PHE A 54 2.32 14.67 16.02
N GLY A 55 3.34 14.14 16.67
CA GLY A 55 4.68 14.71 16.62
C GLY A 55 5.57 14.24 17.77
N LYS A 56 6.52 15.09 18.17
CA LYS A 56 7.43 14.84 19.28
C LYS A 56 6.69 14.45 20.55
N LYS A 57 7.27 13.51 21.29
CA LYS A 57 6.68 13.01 22.54
C LYS A 57 6.37 14.13 23.51
N ILE A 58 5.13 14.16 23.97
CA ILE A 58 4.64 15.11 24.96
C ILE A 58 4.25 14.39 26.24
N CYS A 59 4.36 15.10 27.36
CA CYS A 59 3.97 14.64 28.67
C CYS A 59 3.03 15.66 29.31
N GLY A 60 1.98 15.20 29.95
CA GLY A 60 1.03 16.03 30.69
C GLY A 60 -0.05 15.16 31.30
N ASP A 61 -0.59 15.65 32.41
CA ASP A 61 -1.70 14.96 33.08
C ASP A 61 -3.05 15.31 32.39
N ASP A 62 -3.08 16.40 31.63
CA ASP A 62 -4.27 16.86 30.94
C ASP A 62 -3.88 17.42 29.56
N LEU A 63 -4.24 16.69 28.51
CA LEU A 63 -3.96 17.03 27.11
C LEU A 63 -5.23 17.52 26.38
N THR A 64 -6.33 17.77 27.09
CA THR A 64 -7.59 18.21 26.48
C THR A 64 -7.49 19.56 25.77
N TYR A 65 -6.52 20.41 26.14
CA TYR A 65 -6.24 21.69 25.48
C TYR A 65 -5.79 21.55 24.02
N LEU A 66 -5.37 20.36 23.59
CA LEU A 66 -4.99 20.08 22.21
C LEU A 66 -6.20 19.95 21.27
N LEU A 67 -7.39 19.72 21.82
CA LEU A 67 -8.60 19.59 21.01
C LEU A 67 -9.07 20.98 20.57
N ARG A 68 -9.20 21.15 19.26
CA ARG A 68 -9.70 22.40 18.66
C ARG A 68 -11.23 22.40 18.64
N LEU A 69 -11.83 23.24 19.47
CA LEU A 69 -13.27 23.38 19.62
C LEU A 69 -13.64 24.85 19.32
N GLU A 70 -13.55 25.26 18.04
CA GLU A 70 -13.74 26.65 17.60
C GLU A 70 -14.99 26.76 16.74
N GLU A 71 -15.87 27.72 17.10
CA GLU A 71 -17.01 28.08 16.29
C GLU A 71 -16.61 29.11 15.23
N ASN A 72 -16.96 28.81 13.98
CA ASN A 72 -16.88 29.78 12.88
C ASN A 72 -18.29 30.19 12.44
N PRO A 73 -18.48 31.43 11.90
CA PRO A 73 -19.74 31.80 11.28
C PRO A 73 -20.14 30.82 10.17
N TRP A 74 -21.45 30.53 10.09
CA TRP A 74 -22.03 29.65 9.04
C TRP A 74 -21.62 28.15 9.10
N VAL A 75 -21.00 27.73 10.19
CA VAL A 75 -20.59 26.33 10.37
C VAL A 75 -21.81 25.44 10.59
N PRO A 76 -21.95 24.35 9.84
CA PRO A 76 -23.00 23.38 10.07
C PRO A 76 -22.79 22.63 11.39
N LYS A 77 -23.89 22.25 12.02
CA LYS A 77 -23.96 21.40 13.21
C LYS A 77 -24.93 20.27 12.95
N THR A 78 -24.64 19.09 13.44
CA THR A 78 -25.52 17.91 13.26
C THR A 78 -26.81 18.04 14.07
N ASN A 79 -26.78 18.73 15.19
CA ASN A 79 -27.99 19.07 15.94
C ASN A 79 -27.80 20.34 16.78
N MET A 80 -28.90 20.91 17.26
CA MET A 80 -28.90 22.13 18.08
C MET A 80 -28.30 21.94 19.47
N ARG A 81 -28.02 20.73 19.89
CA ARG A 81 -27.42 20.39 21.20
C ARG A 81 -25.93 20.23 21.13
N ASP A 82 -25.35 20.08 19.92
CA ASP A 82 -23.90 19.96 19.73
C ASP A 82 -23.24 21.27 20.16
N LYS A 83 -22.61 21.26 21.32
CA LYS A 83 -22.05 22.47 21.94
C LYS A 83 -20.60 22.70 21.53
N GLY A 84 -19.85 21.61 21.27
CA GLY A 84 -18.42 21.62 21.04
C GLY A 84 -17.97 21.22 19.64
N THR A 85 -18.88 20.73 18.76
CA THR A 85 -18.50 20.18 17.47
C THR A 85 -18.94 21.07 16.32
N PHE A 86 -17.96 21.58 15.60
CA PHE A 86 -18.14 22.45 14.43
C PHE A 86 -17.55 21.74 13.21
N MET A 87 -18.42 21.31 12.30
CA MET A 87 -18.09 20.31 11.29
C MET A 87 -16.99 20.73 10.31
N ASP A 88 -16.87 22.01 9.97
CA ASP A 88 -15.85 22.47 9.01
C ASP A 88 -14.53 22.92 9.65
N SER A 89 -14.47 23.03 10.98
CA SER A 89 -13.29 23.47 11.72
C SER A 89 -12.70 22.40 12.65
N ALA A 90 -13.52 21.46 13.14
CA ALA A 90 -13.05 20.39 14.01
C ALA A 90 -12.05 19.49 13.26
N ALA A 91 -10.96 19.11 13.92
CA ALA A 91 -9.96 18.20 13.38
C ALA A 91 -10.44 16.75 13.54
N PHE A 92 -11.31 16.28 12.66
CA PHE A 92 -11.82 14.91 12.76
C PHE A 92 -10.74 13.86 12.56
N GLU A 93 -10.69 12.91 13.47
CA GLU A 93 -9.74 11.77 13.42
C GLU A 93 -10.02 10.85 12.22
N TYR A 94 -11.30 10.69 11.84
CA TYR A 94 -11.71 9.94 10.65
C TYR A 94 -12.92 10.62 10.00
N PRO A 95 -12.69 11.67 9.19
CA PRO A 95 -13.75 12.48 8.61
C PRO A 95 -14.59 11.70 7.61
N CYS A 96 -15.92 11.86 7.71
CA CYS A 96 -16.90 11.24 6.84
C CYS A 96 -17.56 12.27 5.93
N HIS A 97 -18.03 11.81 4.75
CA HIS A 97 -18.74 12.66 3.81
C HIS A 97 -20.19 12.97 4.28
N GLY A 98 -20.64 14.19 4.05
CA GLY A 98 -22.05 14.55 4.07
C GLY A 98 -22.56 15.19 5.37
N THR A 99 -21.70 15.39 6.39
CA THR A 99 -22.09 15.98 7.67
C THR A 99 -21.71 17.46 7.84
N GLY A 100 -21.00 18.05 6.87
CA GLY A 100 -20.60 19.45 6.87
C GLY A 100 -19.11 19.71 7.06
N ASP A 101 -18.28 18.68 7.16
CA ASP A 101 -16.85 18.79 6.90
C ASP A 101 -16.64 18.82 5.38
N TYR A 102 -16.24 19.97 4.84
CA TYR A 102 -16.06 20.18 3.40
C TYR A 102 -14.63 19.88 2.92
N ARG A 103 -13.73 19.52 3.84
CA ARG A 103 -12.36 19.10 3.55
C ARG A 103 -12.39 17.65 3.04
N GLU A 104 -11.22 17.16 2.59
CA GLU A 104 -11.08 15.81 2.06
C GLU A 104 -11.56 14.74 3.06
N PRO A 105 -12.64 13.96 2.75
CA PRO A 105 -13.14 12.91 3.64
C PRO A 105 -12.34 11.63 3.50
N CYS A 106 -12.26 10.85 4.57
CA CYS A 106 -11.72 9.49 4.53
C CYS A 106 -12.77 8.45 4.10
N LEU A 107 -14.02 8.67 4.45
CA LEU A 107 -15.09 7.70 4.21
C LEU A 107 -16.26 8.31 3.47
N MET A 108 -16.73 7.62 2.44
CA MET A 108 -18.00 7.89 1.77
C MET A 108 -18.69 6.56 1.46
N VAL A 109 -19.85 6.34 2.03
CA VAL A 109 -20.66 5.14 1.83
C VAL A 109 -22.03 5.55 1.33
N MET A 110 -22.50 4.85 0.31
CA MET A 110 -23.85 5.05 -0.25
C MET A 110 -24.76 3.91 0.21
N ASP A 111 -25.89 4.27 0.80
CA ASP A 111 -26.92 3.32 1.19
C ASP A 111 -27.75 2.80 0.00
N ASP A 112 -28.77 1.98 0.27
CA ASP A 112 -29.64 1.38 -0.75
C ASP A 112 -30.64 2.38 -1.35
N GLU A 113 -30.84 3.54 -0.72
CA GLU A 113 -31.63 4.66 -1.25
C GLU A 113 -30.80 5.64 -2.09
N GLY A 114 -29.47 5.45 -2.15
CA GLY A 114 -28.53 6.29 -2.89
C GLY A 114 -28.01 7.50 -2.12
N MET A 115 -28.25 7.58 -0.80
CA MET A 115 -27.75 8.65 0.05
C MET A 115 -26.30 8.38 0.47
N THR A 116 -25.48 9.44 0.53
CA THR A 116 -24.04 9.30 0.83
C THR A 116 -23.61 9.96 2.15
N THR A 117 -24.56 10.45 2.93
CA THR A 117 -24.25 10.98 4.26
C THR A 117 -23.85 9.86 5.22
N THR A 118 -22.69 9.97 5.81
CA THR A 118 -22.16 9.01 6.78
C THR A 118 -21.82 9.73 8.07
N ASP A 119 -22.37 9.29 9.22
CA ASP A 119 -22.17 9.93 10.53
C ASP A 119 -21.67 8.91 11.56
N LEU A 120 -20.36 8.68 11.57
CA LEU A 120 -19.71 7.76 12.51
C LEU A 120 -19.56 8.40 13.89
N ARG A 121 -20.04 7.68 14.90
CA ARG A 121 -19.90 8.06 16.32
C ARG A 121 -19.18 6.95 17.09
N TYR A 122 -18.31 7.34 18.02
CA TYR A 122 -17.65 6.43 18.93
C TYR A 122 -18.66 5.55 19.67
N GLN A 123 -18.34 4.26 19.73
CA GLN A 123 -19.12 3.27 20.48
C GLN A 123 -18.30 2.62 21.59
N SER A 124 -17.11 2.14 21.27
CA SER A 124 -16.24 1.43 22.21
C SER A 124 -14.78 1.44 21.74
N HIS A 125 -13.91 0.98 22.61
CA HIS A 125 -12.50 0.75 22.28
C HIS A 125 -11.98 -0.53 22.92
N LYS A 126 -10.87 -1.03 22.40
CA LYS A 126 -10.15 -2.19 22.90
C LYS A 126 -8.66 -1.95 22.77
N VAL A 127 -7.90 -2.28 23.82
CA VAL A 127 -6.44 -2.24 23.83
C VAL A 127 -5.90 -3.65 24.10
N TYR A 128 -4.89 -4.05 23.35
CA TYR A 128 -4.23 -5.34 23.54
C TYR A 128 -2.78 -5.29 23.02
N LYS A 129 -1.96 -6.22 23.51
CA LYS A 129 -0.56 -6.36 23.10
C LYS A 129 -0.44 -7.08 21.76
N GLY A 130 0.60 -6.72 20.99
CA GLY A 130 0.85 -7.24 19.67
C GLY A 130 0.06 -6.51 18.58
N LYS A 131 0.18 -7.00 17.35
CA LYS A 131 -0.45 -6.41 16.16
C LYS A 131 -1.27 -7.45 15.40
N PRO A 132 -2.54 -7.17 15.06
CA PRO A 132 -3.36 -8.09 14.27
C PRO A 132 -2.87 -8.13 12.81
N ALA A 133 -2.96 -9.31 12.18
CA ALA A 133 -2.81 -9.43 10.74
C ALA A 133 -4.00 -8.78 10.03
N LEU A 134 -3.78 -8.29 8.82
CA LEU A 134 -4.84 -7.86 7.91
C LEU A 134 -5.13 -8.99 6.93
N GLU A 135 -6.35 -9.49 6.93
CA GLU A 135 -6.72 -10.63 6.11
C GLU A 135 -6.58 -10.33 4.61
N GLY A 136 -5.81 -11.16 3.90
CA GLY A 136 -5.57 -11.02 2.46
C GLY A 136 -4.66 -9.86 2.04
N LEU A 137 -4.15 -9.08 2.98
CA LEU A 137 -3.33 -7.89 2.73
C LEU A 137 -1.94 -8.02 3.36
N PRO A 138 -0.91 -7.44 2.74
CA PRO A 138 0.37 -7.21 3.39
C PRO A 138 0.20 -6.18 4.51
N ALA A 139 0.88 -6.41 5.61
CA ALA A 139 0.93 -5.48 6.73
C ALA A 139 2.19 -5.71 7.56
N THR A 140 2.62 -4.69 8.29
CA THR A 140 3.65 -4.87 9.30
C THR A 140 3.16 -5.84 10.38
N PHE A 141 4.05 -6.57 11.00
CA PHE A 141 3.75 -7.55 12.05
C PHE A 141 4.55 -7.28 13.33
N ALA A 142 3.96 -7.60 14.46
CA ALA A 142 4.64 -7.51 15.76
C ALA A 142 4.01 -8.49 16.75
N ASN A 143 4.85 -9.06 17.62
CA ASN A 143 4.39 -9.89 18.72
C ASN A 143 3.97 -9.03 19.94
N GLU A 144 3.51 -9.69 21.00
CA GLU A 144 2.98 -9.05 22.21
C GLU A 144 4.00 -8.17 22.97
N ASN A 145 5.31 -8.37 22.76
CA ASN A 145 6.36 -7.59 23.40
C ASN A 145 6.85 -6.42 22.56
N GLU A 146 6.52 -6.40 21.26
CA GLU A 146 7.03 -5.44 20.27
C GLU A 146 6.06 -4.30 19.98
N ALA A 147 4.77 -4.50 20.21
CA ALA A 147 3.76 -3.49 19.93
C ALA A 147 2.53 -3.59 20.84
N GLU A 148 1.76 -2.50 20.86
CA GLU A 148 0.45 -2.42 21.49
C GLU A 148 -0.56 -1.85 20.49
N THR A 149 -1.76 -2.42 20.44
CA THR A 149 -2.81 -2.03 19.48
C THR A 149 -4.04 -1.48 20.19
N LEU A 150 -4.55 -0.35 19.67
CA LEU A 150 -5.83 0.26 19.99
C LEU A 150 -6.79 0.06 18.83
N GLU A 151 -7.94 -0.52 19.09
CA GLU A 151 -9.09 -0.52 18.18
C GLU A 151 -10.16 0.43 18.71
N ILE A 152 -10.61 1.36 17.88
CA ILE A 152 -11.74 2.25 18.15
C ILE A 152 -12.89 1.83 17.25
N THR A 153 -13.99 1.41 17.86
CA THR A 153 -15.22 1.07 17.14
C THR A 153 -16.12 2.31 17.07
N CYS A 154 -16.46 2.71 15.85
CA CYS A 154 -17.44 3.74 15.56
C CYS A 154 -18.62 3.15 14.79
N ILE A 155 -19.82 3.70 14.96
CA ILE A 155 -21.01 3.24 14.28
C ILE A 155 -21.82 4.41 13.69
N ASP A 156 -22.27 4.23 12.46
CA ASP A 156 -23.39 5.00 11.90
C ASP A 156 -24.69 4.26 12.25
N LYS A 157 -25.45 4.84 13.17
CA LYS A 157 -26.69 4.21 13.68
C LYS A 157 -27.81 4.14 12.65
N HIS A 158 -27.76 4.95 11.60
CA HIS A 158 -28.78 4.97 10.56
C HIS A 158 -28.63 3.77 9.62
N THR A 159 -27.43 3.57 9.12
CA THR A 159 -27.12 2.51 8.16
C THR A 159 -26.72 1.19 8.81
N GLY A 160 -26.26 1.22 10.06
CA GLY A 160 -25.62 0.08 10.74
C GLY A 160 -24.19 -0.16 10.24
N LEU A 161 -23.56 0.81 9.60
CA LEU A 161 -22.15 0.72 9.25
C LEU A 161 -21.29 0.84 10.52
N GLU A 162 -20.50 -0.18 10.79
CA GLU A 162 -19.46 -0.17 11.81
C GLU A 162 -18.09 0.07 11.16
N ALA A 163 -17.31 0.99 11.72
CA ALA A 163 -15.93 1.23 11.34
C ALA A 163 -15.02 1.02 12.54
N VAL A 164 -14.05 0.11 12.42
CA VAL A 164 -13.01 -0.11 13.43
C VAL A 164 -11.73 0.54 12.94
N LEU A 165 -11.32 1.60 13.62
CA LEU A 165 -10.05 2.29 13.39
C LEU A 165 -8.97 1.58 14.21
N VAL A 166 -7.96 1.04 13.54
CA VAL A 166 -6.90 0.25 14.17
C VAL A 166 -5.61 1.07 14.21
N TYR A 167 -5.04 1.24 15.39
CA TYR A 167 -3.77 1.92 15.64
C TYR A 167 -2.81 0.94 16.31
N THR A 168 -1.62 0.78 15.75
CA THR A 168 -0.57 0.01 16.43
C THR A 168 0.64 0.87 16.68
N VAL A 169 1.12 0.86 17.91
CA VAL A 169 2.33 1.59 18.34
C VAL A 169 3.44 0.58 18.55
N PHE A 170 4.59 0.79 17.92
CA PHE A 170 5.78 -0.04 18.12
C PHE A 170 6.56 0.42 19.35
N ASN A 171 7.06 -0.54 20.15
CA ASN A 171 7.71 -0.22 21.42
C ASN A 171 9.12 0.36 21.25
N ASP A 172 9.85 -0.08 20.21
CA ASP A 172 11.26 0.25 20.01
C ASP A 172 11.52 1.18 18.81
N LEU A 173 10.46 1.58 18.11
CA LEU A 173 10.53 2.44 16.94
C LEU A 173 9.56 3.63 17.06
N ASP A 174 9.91 4.75 16.45
CA ASP A 174 9.03 5.92 16.33
C ASP A 174 8.02 5.72 15.19
N VAL A 175 7.21 4.68 15.32
CA VAL A 175 6.25 4.23 14.32
C VAL A 175 4.88 4.01 14.93
N ILE A 176 3.87 4.53 14.24
CA ILE A 176 2.45 4.21 14.47
C ILE A 176 1.88 3.76 13.14
N THR A 177 1.13 2.66 13.12
CA THR A 177 0.43 2.21 11.92
C THR A 177 -1.07 2.39 12.05
N ARG A 178 -1.73 2.62 10.90
CA ARG A 178 -3.19 2.79 10.82
C ARG A 178 -3.79 1.92 9.73
N SER A 179 -4.91 1.29 10.06
CA SER A 179 -5.80 0.63 9.09
C SER A 179 -7.26 0.80 9.53
N VAL A 180 -8.19 0.46 8.64
CA VAL A 180 -9.62 0.57 8.90
C VAL A 180 -10.31 -0.72 8.47
N ARG A 181 -11.20 -1.23 9.31
CA ARG A 181 -12.08 -2.34 9.00
C ARG A 181 -13.52 -1.84 9.02
N LEU A 182 -14.24 -2.04 7.94
CA LEU A 182 -15.67 -1.73 7.82
C LEU A 182 -16.48 -3.00 7.93
N LYS A 183 -17.62 -2.94 8.63
CA LYS A 183 -18.58 -4.03 8.73
C LYS A 183 -19.99 -3.50 8.53
N ASN A 184 -20.75 -4.17 7.70
CA ASN A 184 -22.17 -3.89 7.58
C ASN A 184 -22.95 -4.71 8.64
N THR A 185 -23.32 -4.08 9.76
CA THR A 185 -24.15 -4.70 10.79
C THR A 185 -25.65 -4.41 10.58
N GLY A 186 -25.97 -3.62 9.55
CA GLY A 186 -27.33 -3.33 9.10
C GLY A 186 -27.96 -4.48 8.31
N LYS A 187 -29.11 -4.21 7.71
CA LYS A 187 -29.86 -5.20 6.93
C LYS A 187 -29.78 -4.98 5.42
N ALA A 188 -29.58 -3.74 4.99
CA ALA A 188 -29.48 -3.36 3.59
C ALA A 188 -28.01 -3.36 3.11
N PRO A 189 -27.75 -3.61 1.84
CA PRO A 189 -26.40 -3.52 1.28
C PRO A 189 -25.90 -2.08 1.27
N LEU A 190 -24.60 -1.91 1.48
CA LEU A 190 -23.92 -0.62 1.45
C LEU A 190 -22.88 -0.61 0.32
N ASN A 191 -22.73 0.52 -0.34
CA ASN A 191 -21.70 0.72 -1.36
C ASN A 191 -20.60 1.64 -0.81
N VAL A 192 -19.45 1.09 -0.50
CA VAL A 192 -18.28 1.86 -0.08
C VAL A 192 -17.67 2.53 -1.32
N LYS A 193 -17.87 3.84 -1.43
CA LYS A 193 -17.39 4.66 -2.56
C LYS A 193 -15.98 5.17 -2.31
N ARG A 194 -15.60 5.29 -1.04
CA ARG A 194 -14.30 5.76 -0.60
C ARG A 194 -13.99 5.23 0.79
N VAL A 195 -12.76 4.74 0.97
CA VAL A 195 -12.22 4.34 2.26
C VAL A 195 -10.72 4.62 2.27
N LEU A 196 -10.29 5.62 3.02
CA LEU A 196 -8.88 5.90 3.26
C LEU A 196 -8.49 5.30 4.60
N SER A 197 -7.23 4.94 4.74
CA SER A 197 -6.74 4.27 5.95
C SER A 197 -6.28 5.24 7.03
N MET A 198 -5.96 6.50 6.64
CA MET A 198 -5.37 7.48 7.53
C MET A 198 -5.86 8.91 7.23
N CYS A 199 -6.07 9.68 8.31
CA CYS A 199 -6.18 11.14 8.32
C CYS A 199 -5.36 11.68 9.49
N VAL A 200 -4.62 12.76 9.28
CA VAL A 200 -3.94 13.53 10.33
C VAL A 200 -4.13 15.02 10.03
N ASP A 201 -4.66 15.76 11.00
CA ASP A 201 -4.84 17.21 10.90
C ASP A 201 -3.76 17.93 11.72
N PHE A 202 -2.92 18.71 11.07
CA PHE A 202 -1.92 19.59 11.71
C PHE A 202 -2.50 21.01 11.90
N ASP A 203 -2.07 21.68 12.94
CA ASP A 203 -2.55 23.00 13.35
C ASP A 203 -1.86 24.18 12.64
N ASN A 204 -1.06 23.91 11.63
CA ASN A 204 -0.32 24.90 10.84
C ASN A 204 -0.16 24.49 9.37
N ASP A 205 0.33 25.43 8.53
CA ASP A 205 0.63 25.24 7.11
C ASP A 205 2.13 25.37 6.79
N GLY A 206 2.99 25.28 7.81
CA GLY A 206 4.42 25.53 7.74
C GLY A 206 5.27 24.36 7.21
N TYR A 207 4.76 23.60 6.23
CA TYR A 207 5.42 22.41 5.71
C TYR A 207 5.77 22.52 4.22
N ASP A 208 6.81 21.76 3.84
CA ASP A 208 7.03 21.31 2.47
C ASP A 208 6.51 19.89 2.32
N LEU A 209 5.95 19.58 1.15
CA LEU A 209 5.54 18.25 0.75
C LEU A 209 6.67 17.59 -0.04
N ILE A 210 7.11 16.42 0.39
CA ILE A 210 8.01 15.54 -0.37
C ILE A 210 7.18 14.42 -0.99
N THR A 211 7.42 14.18 -2.28
CA THR A 211 6.85 13.07 -3.07
C THR A 211 7.95 12.38 -3.86
N LEU A 212 7.72 11.12 -4.24
CA LEU A 212 8.63 10.32 -5.07
C LEU A 212 7.96 10.08 -6.42
N ASN A 213 8.34 10.88 -7.40
CA ASN A 213 7.71 10.90 -8.72
C ASN A 213 8.65 10.33 -9.79
N GLY A 214 8.18 10.21 -11.02
CA GLY A 214 9.08 9.80 -12.09
C GLY A 214 8.40 9.24 -13.33
N SER A 215 9.13 8.38 -14.01
CA SER A 215 8.69 7.64 -15.19
C SER A 215 9.43 6.31 -15.28
N TRP A 216 9.12 5.49 -16.27
CA TRP A 216 9.95 4.35 -16.60
C TRP A 216 11.42 4.78 -16.78
N ALA A 217 12.34 4.03 -16.19
CA ALA A 217 13.78 4.29 -16.17
C ALA A 217 14.20 5.63 -15.50
N ARG A 218 13.32 6.25 -14.74
CA ARG A 218 13.54 7.48 -13.94
C ARG A 218 12.63 7.48 -12.71
N GLU A 219 12.57 6.36 -12.02
CA GLU A 219 11.65 6.15 -10.91
C GLU A 219 12.10 6.86 -9.64
N ARG A 220 11.14 7.26 -8.83
CA ARG A 220 11.30 7.79 -7.46
C ARG A 220 12.25 8.99 -7.35
N VAL A 221 12.17 9.90 -8.31
CA VAL A 221 12.83 11.21 -8.19
C VAL A 221 12.18 11.98 -7.05
N ILE A 222 13.00 12.50 -6.15
CA ILE A 222 12.53 13.29 -5.01
C ILE A 222 12.06 14.65 -5.52
N GLU A 223 10.80 14.98 -5.27
CA GLU A 223 10.26 16.32 -5.44
C GLU A 223 9.89 16.90 -4.08
N ARG A 224 10.29 18.13 -3.82
CA ARG A 224 9.98 18.89 -2.62
C ARG A 224 9.37 20.23 -3.00
N SER A 225 8.13 20.46 -2.56
CA SER A 225 7.39 21.68 -2.84
C SER A 225 6.76 22.26 -1.58
N LYS A 226 6.81 23.59 -1.46
CA LYS A 226 6.13 24.27 -0.37
C LYS A 226 4.62 24.08 -0.48
N LEU A 227 3.95 23.74 0.63
CA LEU A 227 2.51 23.68 0.68
C LEU A 227 1.89 25.07 0.48
N HIS A 228 0.77 25.10 -0.20
CA HIS A 228 -0.04 26.30 -0.41
C HIS A 228 -1.53 25.98 -0.23
N HIS A 229 -2.36 26.99 -0.13
CA HIS A 229 -3.81 26.82 0.04
C HIS A 229 -4.41 25.88 -1.02
N GLY A 230 -5.26 24.96 -0.56
CA GLY A 230 -5.89 23.94 -1.38
C GLY A 230 -5.18 22.58 -1.32
N LYS A 231 -5.43 21.74 -2.31
CA LYS A 231 -5.05 20.32 -2.32
C LYS A 231 -3.79 20.09 -3.17
N GLN A 232 -2.83 19.36 -2.60
CA GLN A 232 -1.62 18.92 -3.28
C GLN A 232 -1.39 17.45 -2.94
N GLY A 233 -1.07 16.62 -3.92
CA GLY A 233 -0.89 15.19 -3.67
C GLY A 233 -0.55 14.41 -4.91
N ILE A 234 -0.45 13.12 -4.74
CA ILE A 234 -0.14 12.13 -5.76
C ILE A 234 -1.13 10.97 -5.68
N ASP A 235 -1.29 10.28 -6.81
CA ASP A 235 -2.17 9.11 -6.87
C ASP A 235 -1.74 8.13 -7.96
N SER A 236 -2.37 6.97 -8.00
CA SER A 236 -2.35 6.06 -9.14
C SER A 236 -3.74 5.51 -9.43
N VAL A 237 -4.05 5.41 -10.73
CA VAL A 237 -5.26 4.78 -11.29
C VAL A 237 -4.92 3.71 -12.33
N LYS A 238 -3.73 3.13 -12.23
CA LYS A 238 -3.14 2.22 -13.23
C LYS A 238 -3.25 0.74 -12.89
N GLY A 239 -3.86 0.41 -11.76
CA GLY A 239 -3.91 -0.95 -11.21
C GLY A 239 -2.65 -1.36 -10.47
N GLU A 240 -1.69 -0.45 -10.37
CA GLU A 240 -0.42 -0.61 -9.65
C GLU A 240 0.01 0.71 -9.00
N SER A 241 1.01 0.68 -8.11
CA SER A 241 1.58 1.89 -7.49
C SER A 241 2.21 2.83 -8.53
N SER A 242 2.85 2.31 -9.56
CA SER A 242 3.32 2.95 -10.80
C SER A 242 4.69 3.63 -10.76
N HIS A 243 5.32 3.77 -11.95
CA HIS A 243 6.58 4.52 -12.12
C HIS A 243 6.41 6.02 -11.83
N GLN A 244 5.19 6.57 -12.07
CA GLN A 244 4.96 8.01 -12.01
C GLN A 244 4.86 8.52 -10.59
N ASN A 245 4.26 7.73 -9.69
CA ASN A 245 4.05 8.09 -8.31
C ASN A 245 4.28 6.86 -7.42
N ASN A 246 5.05 7.05 -6.34
CA ASN A 246 5.22 6.02 -5.33
C ASN A 246 4.28 6.29 -4.13
N PRO A 247 3.69 5.28 -3.48
CA PRO A 247 2.74 5.47 -2.38
C PRO A 247 3.40 5.96 -1.08
N PHE A 248 4.17 7.04 -1.18
CA PHE A 248 4.87 7.71 -0.10
C PHE A 248 4.71 9.23 -0.22
N ILE A 249 4.42 9.88 0.89
CA ILE A 249 4.53 11.34 1.04
C ILE A 249 5.20 11.66 2.37
N ALA A 250 5.87 12.81 2.45
CA ALA A 250 6.29 13.36 3.74
C ALA A 250 5.97 14.85 3.83
N LEU A 251 5.56 15.29 5.02
CA LEU A 251 5.47 16.70 5.40
C LEU A 251 6.72 17.02 6.22
N VAL A 252 7.48 18.03 5.78
CA VAL A 252 8.73 18.40 6.46
C VAL A 252 8.77 19.89 6.75
N SER A 253 9.38 20.30 7.85
CA SER A 253 9.60 21.72 8.12
C SER A 253 10.48 22.35 7.04
N HIS A 254 10.28 23.64 6.74
CA HIS A 254 11.00 24.32 5.64
C HIS A 254 12.54 24.24 5.75
N ASN A 255 13.05 24.11 6.96
CA ASN A 255 14.49 23.99 7.24
C ASN A 255 14.97 22.54 7.38
N ALA A 256 14.08 21.55 7.16
CA ALA A 256 14.48 20.16 7.29
C ALA A 256 15.48 19.75 6.19
N ASP A 257 16.52 19.06 6.62
CA ASP A 257 17.49 18.37 5.77
C ASP A 257 17.71 16.93 6.25
N GLU A 258 18.81 16.29 5.91
CA GLU A 258 19.10 14.92 6.33
C GLU A 258 19.27 14.77 7.84
N ASP A 259 19.78 15.80 8.53
CA ASP A 259 20.24 15.74 9.91
C ASP A 259 19.44 16.63 10.88
N CYS A 260 18.56 17.50 10.39
CA CYS A 260 17.80 18.40 11.24
C CYS A 260 16.40 18.71 10.67
N GLY A 261 15.54 19.27 11.54
CA GLY A 261 14.17 19.64 11.25
C GLY A 261 13.17 18.51 11.48
N GLU A 262 11.88 18.86 11.45
CA GLU A 262 10.80 17.88 11.63
C GLU A 262 10.41 17.24 10.31
N ALA A 263 10.17 15.93 10.34
CA ALA A 263 9.69 15.14 9.22
C ALA A 263 8.59 14.17 9.66
N TYR A 264 7.47 14.19 8.94
CA TYR A 264 6.33 13.30 9.10
C TYR A 264 6.18 12.48 7.83
N GLY A 265 6.61 11.23 7.85
CA GLY A 265 6.55 10.31 6.72
C GLY A 265 5.32 9.42 6.76
N PHE A 266 4.68 9.22 5.61
CA PHE A 266 3.52 8.35 5.43
C PHE A 266 3.76 7.43 4.25
N ASN A 267 3.69 6.12 4.47
CA ASN A 267 3.84 5.12 3.41
C ASN A 267 2.69 4.11 3.44
N PHE A 268 2.12 3.84 2.27
CA PHE A 268 0.99 2.94 2.11
C PHE A 268 1.47 1.52 1.78
N VAL A 269 1.11 0.54 2.61
CA VAL A 269 1.47 -0.87 2.41
C VAL A 269 0.49 -1.51 1.43
N TYR A 270 0.56 -1.09 0.18
CA TYR A 270 -0.34 -1.51 -0.88
C TYR A 270 0.27 -1.29 -2.27
N SER A 271 0.00 -2.20 -3.21
CA SER A 271 0.62 -2.21 -4.54
C SER A 271 -0.35 -1.84 -5.67
N GLY A 272 -1.59 -1.49 -5.35
CA GLY A 272 -2.63 -1.09 -6.32
C GLY A 272 -2.85 0.41 -6.39
N ASN A 273 -4.02 0.81 -6.89
CA ASN A 273 -4.43 2.20 -6.97
C ASN A 273 -4.47 2.87 -5.60
N PHE A 274 -3.69 3.91 -5.41
CA PHE A 274 -3.58 4.65 -4.16
C PHE A 274 -3.87 6.14 -4.34
N PHE A 275 -4.16 6.80 -3.23
CA PHE A 275 -4.37 8.24 -3.13
C PHE A 275 -3.67 8.76 -1.88
N ALA A 276 -2.87 9.83 -2.03
CA ALA A 276 -2.18 10.51 -0.94
C ALA A 276 -2.21 12.01 -1.16
N GLN A 277 -2.64 12.78 -0.18
CA GLN A 277 -2.88 14.22 -0.34
C GLN A 277 -2.62 14.98 0.96
N ALA A 278 -2.08 16.20 0.83
CA ALA A 278 -2.11 17.24 1.83
C ALA A 278 -3.04 18.38 1.38
N GLU A 279 -3.94 18.85 2.25
CA GLU A 279 -4.86 19.95 2.00
C GLU A 279 -4.64 21.06 3.03
N VAL A 280 -4.28 22.26 2.56
CA VAL A 280 -4.20 23.46 3.39
C VAL A 280 -5.53 24.20 3.35
N THR A 281 -6.17 24.34 4.52
CA THR A 281 -7.51 24.92 4.68
C THR A 281 -7.47 26.45 4.76
N GLN A 282 -8.66 27.10 4.71
CA GLN A 282 -8.81 28.53 4.94
C GLN A 282 -8.34 29.01 6.33
N HIS A 283 -8.25 28.09 7.29
CA HIS A 283 -7.75 28.36 8.64
C HIS A 283 -6.24 28.12 8.80
N LYS A 284 -5.54 27.83 7.70
CA LYS A 284 -4.11 27.48 7.69
C LYS A 284 -3.80 26.20 8.48
N TYR A 285 -4.70 25.26 8.50
CA TYR A 285 -4.49 23.91 8.98
C TYR A 285 -4.17 23.00 7.80
N THR A 286 -3.38 21.97 8.05
CA THR A 286 -3.01 20.99 7.03
C THR A 286 -3.62 19.64 7.36
N ARG A 287 -4.42 19.08 6.43
CA ARG A 287 -4.93 17.71 6.51
C ARG A 287 -4.14 16.81 5.60
N ALA A 288 -3.51 15.78 6.15
CA ALA A 288 -2.88 14.70 5.39
C ALA A 288 -3.77 13.46 5.38
N VAL A 289 -4.00 12.87 4.21
CA VAL A 289 -4.80 11.65 4.03
C VAL A 289 -4.12 10.68 3.09
N MET A 290 -4.32 9.36 3.32
CA MET A 290 -3.78 8.30 2.47
C MET A 290 -4.63 7.04 2.52
N GLY A 291 -4.77 6.35 1.37
CA GLY A 291 -5.48 5.08 1.28
C GLY A 291 -5.74 4.63 -0.16
N ILE A 292 -6.69 3.72 -0.36
CA ILE A 292 -7.10 3.26 -1.69
C ILE A 292 -7.68 4.44 -2.50
N ASN A 293 -7.29 4.54 -3.76
CA ASN A 293 -7.85 5.54 -4.67
C ASN A 293 -9.34 5.27 -4.91
N HIS A 294 -10.14 6.29 -4.68
CA HIS A 294 -11.58 6.23 -4.83
C HIS A 294 -12.05 6.39 -6.29
N PHE A 295 -11.16 6.76 -7.20
CA PHE A 295 -11.50 6.88 -8.62
C PHE A 295 -11.89 5.51 -9.18
N ASP A 296 -13.07 5.42 -9.78
CA ASP A 296 -13.62 4.19 -10.34
C ASP A 296 -13.69 3.00 -9.35
N PHE A 297 -13.74 3.29 -8.05
CA PHE A 297 -13.83 2.31 -6.97
C PHE A 297 -15.27 2.26 -6.41
N ASN A 298 -15.76 1.07 -6.17
CA ASN A 298 -16.97 0.81 -5.39
C ASN A 298 -16.88 -0.61 -4.83
N TRP A 299 -17.07 -0.75 -3.54
CA TRP A 299 -17.12 -2.05 -2.90
C TRP A 299 -18.51 -2.27 -2.31
N LEU A 300 -19.20 -3.30 -2.80
CA LEU A 300 -20.48 -3.70 -2.26
C LEU A 300 -20.29 -4.50 -0.98
N LEU A 301 -20.83 -3.98 0.11
CA LEU A 301 -20.77 -4.58 1.43
C LEU A 301 -22.16 -5.07 1.81
N GLU A 302 -22.43 -6.36 1.57
CA GLU A 302 -23.70 -6.99 1.94
C GLU A 302 -23.86 -7.07 3.46
N ALA A 303 -25.07 -7.30 3.95
CA ALA A 303 -25.33 -7.45 5.38
C ALA A 303 -24.44 -8.56 5.99
N GLY A 304 -23.67 -8.22 7.01
CA GLY A 304 -22.72 -9.11 7.68
C GLY A 304 -21.34 -9.19 7.04
N GLU A 305 -21.13 -8.66 5.81
CA GLU A 305 -19.82 -8.63 5.17
C GLU A 305 -18.88 -7.59 5.81
N GLU A 306 -17.58 -7.84 5.67
CA GLU A 306 -16.51 -6.95 6.12
C GLU A 306 -15.61 -6.53 4.95
N PHE A 307 -15.01 -5.34 5.07
CA PHE A 307 -13.97 -4.83 4.20
C PHE A 307 -12.79 -4.38 5.04
N VAL A 308 -11.57 -4.77 4.66
CA VAL A 308 -10.34 -4.37 5.33
C VAL A 308 -9.55 -3.45 4.40
N ALA A 309 -9.28 -2.22 4.84
CA ALA A 309 -8.43 -1.28 4.14
C ALA A 309 -6.94 -1.58 4.43
N PRO A 310 -6.04 -1.41 3.44
CA PRO A 310 -4.61 -1.61 3.64
C PRO A 310 -4.02 -0.65 4.69
N GLU A 311 -2.86 -1.00 5.21
CA GLU A 311 -2.17 -0.27 6.27
C GLU A 311 -1.43 0.96 5.74
N VAL A 312 -1.43 2.04 6.53
CA VAL A 312 -0.50 3.18 6.42
C VAL A 312 0.49 3.14 7.59
N VAL A 313 1.76 3.23 7.27
CA VAL A 313 2.84 3.42 8.23
C VAL A 313 3.11 4.91 8.40
N MET A 314 3.13 5.40 9.63
CA MET A 314 3.39 6.78 9.99
C MET A 314 4.66 6.87 10.84
N VAL A 315 5.59 7.71 10.43
CA VAL A 315 6.88 7.95 11.10
C VAL A 315 7.03 9.43 11.40
N TYR A 316 7.45 9.76 12.60
CA TYR A 316 7.88 11.11 12.98
C TYR A 316 9.36 11.14 13.30
N SER A 317 10.02 12.24 12.95
CA SER A 317 11.41 12.55 13.31
C SER A 317 11.56 14.04 13.57
N ASP A 318 12.29 14.43 14.63
CA ASP A 318 12.79 15.80 14.86
C ASP A 318 14.30 15.90 14.58
N GLU A 319 14.90 14.84 14.03
CA GLU A 319 16.29 14.72 13.64
C GLU A 319 16.45 14.61 12.12
N GLY A 320 15.59 15.26 11.35
CA GLY A 320 15.64 15.35 9.90
C GLY A 320 15.09 14.15 9.14
N ILE A 321 15.19 14.25 7.82
CA ILE A 321 14.70 13.28 6.84
C ILE A 321 15.48 11.95 6.94
N GLY A 322 16.78 12.01 7.21
CA GLY A 322 17.62 10.83 7.34
C GLY A 322 17.22 9.92 8.49
N LYS A 323 16.82 10.46 9.64
CA LYS A 323 16.29 9.67 10.75
C LYS A 323 14.93 9.08 10.42
N MET A 324 14.04 9.82 9.77
CA MET A 324 12.77 9.32 9.25
C MET A 324 13.01 8.11 8.33
N SER A 325 13.91 8.22 7.35
CA SER A 325 14.29 7.15 6.41
C SER A 325 14.79 5.91 7.16
N ARG A 326 15.74 6.06 8.06
CA ARG A 326 16.29 4.94 8.86
C ARG A 326 15.20 4.25 9.69
N THR A 327 14.24 5.00 10.22
CA THR A 327 13.11 4.42 10.98
C THR A 327 12.22 3.55 10.08
N PHE A 328 11.90 4.00 8.85
CA PHE A 328 11.21 3.14 7.87
C PHE A 328 12.02 1.89 7.53
N HIS A 329 13.34 2.03 7.29
CA HIS A 329 14.21 0.90 6.96
C HIS A 329 14.24 -0.15 8.07
N ASP A 330 14.39 0.28 9.32
CA ASP A 330 14.42 -0.61 10.47
C ASP A 330 13.08 -1.32 10.66
N LEU A 331 11.96 -0.59 10.52
CA LEU A 331 10.64 -1.19 10.55
C LEU A 331 10.49 -2.27 9.46
N TYR A 332 10.82 -1.95 8.21
CA TYR A 332 10.61 -2.88 7.10
C TYR A 332 11.51 -4.10 7.18
N ARG A 333 12.77 -3.95 7.58
CA ARG A 333 13.65 -5.09 7.82
C ARG A 333 13.18 -5.98 8.95
N GLN A 334 12.64 -5.41 10.04
CA GLN A 334 12.29 -6.16 11.24
C GLN A 334 10.86 -6.68 11.21
N HIS A 335 9.92 -5.89 10.68
CA HIS A 335 8.49 -6.06 10.88
C HIS A 335 7.64 -6.09 9.59
N LEU A 336 8.25 -6.17 8.40
CA LEU A 336 7.53 -6.28 7.13
C LEU A 336 8.05 -7.42 6.27
N ILE A 337 9.36 -7.41 5.95
CA ILE A 337 10.00 -8.41 5.11
C ILE A 337 9.95 -9.77 5.79
N ARG A 338 9.54 -10.81 5.06
CA ARG A 338 9.36 -12.18 5.52
C ARG A 338 10.31 -13.15 4.85
N GLY A 339 10.30 -14.39 5.32
CA GLY A 339 10.99 -15.51 4.72
C GLY A 339 12.48 -15.57 5.07
N GLU A 340 13.17 -16.55 4.51
CA GLU A 340 14.57 -16.85 4.80
C GLU A 340 15.51 -15.71 4.40
N TYR A 341 15.16 -14.98 3.33
CA TYR A 341 15.98 -13.90 2.80
C TYR A 341 15.78 -12.55 3.53
N LYS A 342 14.98 -12.50 4.58
CA LYS A 342 14.94 -11.34 5.48
C LYS A 342 16.35 -10.98 5.98
N ASP A 343 17.09 -11.99 6.44
CA ASP A 343 18.41 -11.80 7.09
C ASP A 343 19.57 -12.45 6.30
N LYS A 344 19.29 -13.17 5.21
CA LYS A 344 20.33 -13.78 4.38
C LYS A 344 20.90 -12.81 3.36
N ARG A 345 22.21 -12.90 3.13
CA ARG A 345 22.87 -12.22 2.01
C ARG A 345 22.29 -12.71 0.68
N ARG A 346 22.01 -11.79 -0.24
CA ARG A 346 21.59 -12.12 -1.61
C ARG A 346 22.76 -12.70 -2.41
N PRO A 347 22.56 -13.72 -3.24
CA PRO A 347 23.59 -14.20 -4.14
C PRO A 347 23.93 -13.13 -5.18
N ILE A 348 25.21 -13.07 -5.56
CA ILE A 348 25.65 -12.27 -6.71
C ILE A 348 25.15 -12.96 -7.96
N LEU A 349 24.21 -12.35 -8.68
CA LEU A 349 23.57 -12.93 -9.84
C LEU A 349 23.96 -12.28 -11.16
N ILE A 350 23.89 -13.03 -12.23
CA ILE A 350 23.88 -12.55 -13.61
C ILE A 350 22.55 -12.97 -14.27
N ASN A 351 21.92 -12.02 -14.94
CA ASN A 351 20.72 -12.23 -15.75
C ASN A 351 21.10 -12.19 -17.24
N ASN A 352 20.56 -13.07 -18.07
CA ASN A 352 20.94 -13.15 -19.47
C ASN A 352 20.22 -12.13 -20.38
N TRP A 353 19.20 -11.42 -19.90
CA TRP A 353 18.34 -10.60 -20.76
C TRP A 353 19.11 -9.65 -21.66
N GLU A 354 19.88 -8.75 -21.13
CA GLU A 354 20.61 -7.76 -21.93
C GLU A 354 21.77 -8.36 -22.76
N ALA A 355 22.24 -9.54 -22.39
CA ALA A 355 23.29 -10.24 -23.16
C ALA A 355 22.73 -10.95 -24.40
N THR A 356 21.49 -11.41 -24.37
CA THR A 356 20.97 -12.32 -25.40
C THR A 356 19.58 -11.97 -25.93
N TYR A 357 18.77 -11.23 -25.14
CA TYR A 357 17.33 -11.11 -25.35
C TYR A 357 16.71 -12.49 -25.59
N PHE A 358 15.88 -12.66 -26.64
CA PHE A 358 15.28 -13.95 -27.01
C PHE A 358 16.23 -14.93 -27.72
N ASN A 359 17.44 -14.47 -28.12
CA ASN A 359 18.39 -15.29 -28.87
C ASN A 359 19.34 -16.08 -27.95
N PHE A 360 18.81 -17.07 -27.27
CA PHE A 360 19.58 -17.99 -26.45
C PHE A 360 19.11 -19.44 -26.61
N ASP A 361 19.96 -20.35 -26.22
CA ASP A 361 19.75 -21.78 -26.10
C ASP A 361 20.49 -22.33 -24.87
N THR A 362 20.37 -23.61 -24.61
CA THR A 362 21.04 -24.28 -23.48
C THR A 362 22.55 -24.05 -23.48
N ASP A 363 23.21 -24.22 -24.64
CA ASP A 363 24.67 -24.14 -24.74
C ASP A 363 25.16 -22.73 -24.45
N LYS A 364 24.46 -21.71 -24.97
CA LYS A 364 24.80 -20.31 -24.73
C LYS A 364 24.68 -19.96 -23.23
N LEU A 365 23.59 -20.38 -22.56
CA LEU A 365 23.40 -20.13 -21.13
C LEU A 365 24.46 -20.86 -20.28
N ILE A 366 24.78 -22.12 -20.60
CA ILE A 366 25.89 -22.84 -19.95
C ILE A 366 27.23 -22.12 -20.20
N GLY A 367 27.45 -21.59 -21.41
CA GLY A 367 28.62 -20.78 -21.73
C GLY A 367 28.76 -19.53 -20.84
N ILE A 368 27.66 -18.77 -20.67
CA ILE A 368 27.59 -17.62 -19.76
C ILE A 368 27.88 -18.06 -18.32
N ALA A 369 27.26 -19.14 -17.83
CA ALA A 369 27.48 -19.65 -16.48
C ALA A 369 28.95 -20.05 -16.23
N LYS A 370 29.61 -20.71 -17.21
CA LYS A 370 31.01 -21.11 -17.11
C LYS A 370 31.95 -19.91 -16.95
N GLU A 371 31.71 -18.83 -17.67
CA GLU A 371 32.53 -17.63 -17.52
C GLU A 371 32.19 -16.86 -16.25
N ALA A 372 30.90 -16.74 -15.92
CA ALA A 372 30.42 -16.09 -14.72
C ALA A 372 30.96 -16.74 -13.43
N SER A 373 30.97 -18.07 -13.37
CA SER A 373 31.47 -18.81 -12.20
C SER A 373 32.95 -18.53 -11.90
N LYS A 374 33.77 -18.34 -12.93
CA LYS A 374 35.20 -17.97 -12.78
C LYS A 374 35.40 -16.57 -12.16
N LEU A 375 34.40 -15.71 -12.29
CA LEU A 375 34.39 -14.34 -11.76
C LEU A 375 33.75 -14.23 -10.37
N GLY A 376 33.32 -15.36 -9.79
CA GLY A 376 32.71 -15.39 -8.47
C GLY A 376 31.23 -15.04 -8.47
N ILE A 377 30.55 -15.06 -9.62
CA ILE A 377 29.09 -14.93 -9.70
C ILE A 377 28.45 -16.22 -9.19
N GLU A 378 27.42 -16.09 -8.37
CA GLU A 378 26.86 -17.17 -7.56
C GLU A 378 25.55 -17.73 -8.13
N MET A 379 24.90 -17.04 -9.06
CA MET A 379 23.61 -17.42 -9.63
C MET A 379 23.50 -17.00 -11.10
N LEU A 380 22.97 -17.88 -11.94
CA LEU A 380 22.47 -17.56 -13.28
C LEU A 380 20.95 -17.43 -13.24
N VAL A 381 20.41 -16.32 -13.72
CA VAL A 381 18.95 -16.10 -13.90
C VAL A 381 18.63 -16.17 -15.38
N MET A 382 17.78 -17.12 -15.76
CA MET A 382 17.22 -17.24 -17.12
C MET A 382 15.98 -16.35 -17.22
N ASP A 383 16.07 -15.30 -18.02
CA ASP A 383 15.00 -14.30 -18.23
C ASP A 383 14.00 -14.74 -19.32
N ASP A 384 13.19 -13.83 -19.85
CA ASP A 384 12.11 -14.07 -20.81
C ASP A 384 12.55 -14.88 -22.05
N GLY A 385 11.67 -15.77 -22.52
CA GLY A 385 11.88 -16.53 -23.76
C GLY A 385 12.11 -18.04 -23.60
N TRP A 386 12.00 -18.61 -22.40
CA TRP A 386 12.26 -20.03 -22.13
C TRP A 386 11.03 -20.95 -22.29
N PHE A 387 9.83 -20.41 -22.47
CA PHE A 387 8.53 -21.09 -22.40
C PHE A 387 7.73 -21.00 -23.71
N GLY A 388 6.74 -21.90 -23.85
CA GLY A 388 5.83 -21.92 -25.02
C GLY A 388 6.57 -22.03 -26.35
N HIS A 389 6.44 -21.00 -27.20
CA HIS A 389 7.22 -20.80 -28.43
C HIS A 389 7.74 -19.35 -28.52
N ARG A 390 8.12 -18.79 -27.36
CA ARG A 390 8.47 -17.39 -27.19
C ARG A 390 9.83 -17.02 -27.74
N ASP A 391 9.85 -16.56 -28.98
CA ASP A 391 11.02 -16.04 -29.69
C ASP A 391 10.99 -14.50 -29.86
N SER A 392 9.91 -13.87 -29.39
CA SER A 392 9.70 -12.43 -29.30
C SER A 392 8.62 -12.13 -28.25
N ASP A 393 8.38 -10.87 -27.93
CA ASP A 393 7.43 -10.46 -26.91
C ASP A 393 5.95 -10.52 -27.31
N ASN A 394 5.62 -10.97 -28.52
CA ASN A 394 4.25 -11.02 -29.06
C ASN A 394 3.51 -12.35 -28.86
N SER A 395 4.09 -13.33 -28.17
CA SER A 395 3.48 -14.67 -28.02
C SER A 395 3.71 -15.31 -26.66
N SER A 396 2.95 -16.36 -26.36
CA SER A 396 3.17 -17.39 -25.32
C SER A 396 3.04 -16.95 -23.86
N LEU A 397 2.84 -15.68 -23.51
CA LEU A 397 2.52 -15.35 -22.11
C LEU A 397 1.25 -16.09 -21.68
N GLY A 398 1.31 -16.77 -20.54
CA GLY A 398 0.28 -17.70 -20.07
C GLY A 398 0.60 -19.18 -20.29
N ASP A 399 1.50 -19.48 -21.23
CA ASP A 399 1.91 -20.85 -21.60
C ASP A 399 3.20 -21.27 -20.86
N TRP A 400 3.13 -21.43 -19.54
CA TRP A 400 4.28 -21.68 -18.69
C TRP A 400 4.73 -23.15 -18.76
N PHE A 401 5.14 -23.60 -19.96
CA PHE A 401 5.79 -24.90 -20.19
C PHE A 401 7.07 -24.70 -20.99
N VAL A 402 8.06 -25.55 -20.72
CA VAL A 402 9.41 -25.44 -21.28
C VAL A 402 9.41 -25.46 -22.80
N TYR A 403 10.08 -24.49 -23.43
CA TYR A 403 10.31 -24.47 -24.88
C TYR A 403 11.47 -25.39 -25.25
N GLU A 404 11.17 -26.69 -25.41
CA GLU A 404 12.14 -27.77 -25.66
C GLU A 404 13.03 -27.52 -26.87
N LYS A 405 12.52 -26.85 -27.91
CA LYS A 405 13.30 -26.50 -29.10
C LYS A 405 14.44 -25.51 -28.78
N LYS A 406 14.25 -24.63 -27.81
CA LYS A 406 15.24 -23.63 -27.35
C LYS A 406 16.10 -24.22 -26.23
N LEU A 407 15.48 -24.86 -25.25
CA LEU A 407 16.18 -25.51 -24.15
C LEU A 407 16.47 -26.97 -24.45
N ASN A 408 17.44 -27.20 -25.34
CA ASN A 408 17.85 -28.51 -25.75
C ASN A 408 18.36 -29.34 -24.56
N GLY A 409 17.76 -30.50 -24.32
CA GLY A 409 17.98 -31.33 -23.12
C GLY A 409 17.04 -31.00 -21.94
N GLY A 410 16.20 -29.99 -22.08
CA GLY A 410 15.20 -29.61 -21.10
C GLY A 410 15.71 -28.70 -19.95
N LEU A 411 14.79 -28.15 -19.20
CA LEU A 411 15.10 -27.22 -18.08
C LEU A 411 15.98 -27.92 -17.01
N LYS A 412 15.63 -29.12 -16.64
CA LYS A 412 16.41 -29.86 -15.62
C LYS A 412 17.87 -30.05 -16.01
N TYR A 413 18.14 -30.37 -17.27
CA TYR A 413 19.51 -30.51 -17.75
C TYR A 413 20.29 -29.21 -17.63
N LEU A 414 19.72 -28.09 -18.06
CA LEU A 414 20.35 -26.80 -17.94
C LEU A 414 20.67 -26.44 -16.47
N VAL A 415 19.69 -26.63 -15.58
CA VAL A 415 19.85 -26.37 -14.14
C VAL A 415 20.94 -27.25 -13.53
N ASP A 416 20.95 -28.56 -13.85
CA ASP A 416 21.97 -29.49 -13.36
C ASP A 416 23.39 -29.08 -13.82
N GLU A 417 23.55 -28.62 -15.07
CA GLU A 417 24.85 -28.15 -15.60
C GLU A 417 25.31 -26.86 -14.89
N VAL A 418 24.39 -25.93 -14.61
CA VAL A 418 24.72 -24.72 -13.85
C VAL A 418 25.08 -25.06 -12.41
N ASN A 419 24.34 -25.96 -11.75
CA ASN A 419 24.63 -26.40 -10.39
C ASN A 419 26.00 -27.13 -10.28
N LYS A 420 26.45 -27.87 -11.31
CA LYS A 420 27.81 -28.49 -11.35
C LYS A 420 28.92 -27.45 -11.31
N LEU A 421 28.65 -26.20 -11.70
CA LEU A 421 29.61 -25.09 -11.60
C LEU A 421 29.63 -24.44 -10.21
N GLY A 422 28.82 -24.95 -9.27
CA GLY A 422 28.65 -24.36 -7.94
C GLY A 422 27.73 -23.14 -7.91
N MET A 423 27.02 -22.88 -9.00
CA MET A 423 26.10 -21.76 -9.13
C MET A 423 24.65 -22.19 -8.85
N LYS A 424 23.86 -21.29 -8.30
CA LYS A 424 22.41 -21.38 -8.18
C LYS A 424 21.73 -21.05 -9.51
N PHE A 425 20.45 -21.41 -9.63
CA PHE A 425 19.66 -21.12 -10.82
C PHE A 425 18.37 -20.36 -10.46
N GLY A 426 18.09 -19.32 -11.25
CA GLY A 426 16.86 -18.53 -11.18
C GLY A 426 16.10 -18.50 -12.50
N ILE A 427 14.81 -18.19 -12.41
CA ILE A 427 13.90 -18.18 -13.57
C ILE A 427 12.98 -16.97 -13.52
N TRP A 428 12.63 -16.43 -14.69
CA TRP A 428 11.71 -15.32 -14.88
C TRP A 428 10.29 -15.82 -15.19
N PHE A 429 9.30 -15.12 -14.61
CA PHE A 429 7.89 -15.25 -14.96
C PHE A 429 7.25 -13.88 -15.08
N GLU A 430 6.27 -13.75 -15.97
CA GLU A 430 5.32 -12.63 -16.02
C GLU A 430 3.89 -13.19 -15.90
N PRO A 431 3.53 -13.73 -14.73
CA PRO A 431 2.38 -14.60 -14.59
C PRO A 431 1.03 -13.89 -14.62
N GLU A 432 1.03 -12.55 -14.51
CA GLU A 432 -0.17 -11.72 -14.56
C GLU A 432 -0.63 -11.43 -15.99
N MET A 433 0.17 -11.79 -17.00
CA MET A 433 -0.06 -11.42 -18.40
C MET A 433 -0.43 -12.63 -19.26
N ILE A 434 -1.10 -12.34 -20.40
CA ILE A 434 -1.48 -13.33 -21.39
C ILE A 434 -1.31 -12.74 -22.80
N SER A 435 -0.66 -13.48 -23.69
CA SER A 435 -0.55 -13.07 -25.10
C SER A 435 -1.79 -13.49 -25.89
N PRO A 436 -2.26 -12.66 -26.86
CA PRO A 436 -3.27 -13.12 -27.83
C PRO A 436 -2.85 -14.40 -28.56
N ASP A 437 -1.57 -14.51 -28.90
CA ASP A 437 -0.97 -15.74 -29.44
C ASP A 437 -0.41 -16.62 -28.31
N SER A 438 -1.31 -17.23 -27.57
CA SER A 438 -1.01 -18.26 -26.57
C SER A 438 -2.05 -19.39 -26.60
N GLU A 439 -1.67 -20.57 -26.16
CA GLU A 439 -2.60 -21.69 -25.98
C GLU A 439 -3.67 -21.36 -24.94
N LEU A 440 -3.26 -20.66 -23.87
CA LEU A 440 -4.16 -20.25 -22.81
C LEU A 440 -5.24 -19.32 -23.32
N TYR A 441 -4.89 -18.27 -24.08
CA TYR A 441 -5.87 -17.31 -24.61
C TYR A 441 -6.82 -17.95 -25.62
N ARG A 442 -6.32 -18.88 -26.46
CA ARG A 442 -7.18 -19.65 -27.41
C ARG A 442 -8.22 -20.50 -26.69
N LYS A 443 -7.89 -21.02 -25.48
CA LYS A 443 -8.82 -21.84 -24.68
C LYS A 443 -9.74 -21.00 -23.80
N HIS A 444 -9.24 -19.92 -23.24
CA HIS A 444 -9.89 -19.11 -22.23
C HIS A 444 -9.74 -17.59 -22.49
N PRO A 445 -10.28 -17.07 -23.61
CA PRO A 445 -10.20 -15.64 -23.89
C PRO A 445 -10.97 -14.80 -22.86
N GLU A 446 -11.94 -15.41 -22.17
CA GLU A 446 -12.72 -14.79 -21.08
C GLU A 446 -11.92 -14.57 -19.80
N TRP A 447 -10.71 -15.12 -19.69
CA TRP A 447 -9.84 -14.95 -18.52
C TRP A 447 -9.01 -13.66 -18.56
N ALA A 448 -8.96 -13.00 -19.71
CA ALA A 448 -8.38 -11.67 -19.78
C ALA A 448 -9.36 -10.62 -19.20
N ILE A 449 -8.81 -9.61 -18.52
CA ILE A 449 -9.58 -8.43 -18.11
C ILE A 449 -10.12 -7.75 -19.35
N GLN A 450 -11.43 -7.59 -19.44
CA GLN A 450 -12.10 -7.08 -20.63
C GLN A 450 -13.46 -6.44 -20.35
N VAL A 451 -13.84 -5.48 -21.15
CA VAL A 451 -15.18 -4.89 -21.15
C VAL A 451 -15.98 -5.47 -22.30
N ARG A 452 -17.09 -6.13 -21.97
CA ARG A 452 -17.94 -6.80 -22.97
C ARG A 452 -18.33 -5.86 -24.11
N GLY A 453 -18.03 -6.30 -25.34
CA GLY A 453 -18.37 -5.57 -26.57
C GLY A 453 -17.41 -4.44 -26.92
N ARG A 454 -16.25 -4.35 -26.26
CA ARG A 454 -15.13 -3.49 -26.64
C ARG A 454 -13.94 -4.33 -27.07
N GLU A 455 -13.10 -3.79 -27.94
CA GLU A 455 -11.80 -4.34 -28.25
C GLU A 455 -10.89 -4.21 -27.02
N LEU A 456 -10.01 -5.17 -26.81
CA LEU A 456 -9.02 -5.13 -25.75
C LEU A 456 -7.86 -4.22 -26.15
N THR A 457 -7.47 -3.33 -25.25
CA THR A 457 -6.29 -2.50 -25.44
C THR A 457 -5.03 -3.33 -25.23
N MET A 458 -4.12 -3.30 -26.18
CA MET A 458 -2.79 -3.90 -26.06
C MET A 458 -1.76 -2.89 -25.58
N SER A 459 -0.88 -3.35 -24.71
CA SER A 459 0.37 -2.69 -24.40
C SER A 459 1.44 -3.78 -24.33
N ARG A 460 2.59 -3.59 -24.98
CA ARG A 460 3.65 -4.58 -25.11
C ARG A 460 3.15 -5.93 -25.68
N GLU A 461 2.22 -5.90 -26.63
CA GLU A 461 1.64 -7.08 -27.30
C GLU A 461 0.97 -8.08 -26.36
N GLN A 462 0.47 -7.64 -25.19
CA GLN A 462 -0.12 -8.51 -24.16
C GLN A 462 -1.37 -7.94 -23.51
N TYR A 463 -2.19 -8.81 -22.94
CA TYR A 463 -3.35 -8.54 -22.10
C TYR A 463 -3.06 -8.90 -20.64
N VAL A 464 -3.97 -8.51 -19.73
CA VAL A 464 -3.88 -8.82 -18.29
C VAL A 464 -4.88 -9.91 -17.94
N LEU A 465 -4.44 -10.92 -17.17
CA LEU A 465 -5.30 -11.96 -16.61
C LEU A 465 -6.18 -11.42 -15.48
N ASP A 466 -7.43 -11.90 -15.42
CA ASP A 466 -8.37 -11.53 -14.36
C ASP A 466 -8.08 -12.30 -13.05
N TYR A 467 -7.21 -11.75 -12.22
CA TYR A 467 -6.87 -12.34 -10.93
C TYR A 467 -7.94 -12.17 -9.85
N SER A 468 -9.05 -11.48 -10.13
CA SER A 468 -10.24 -11.58 -9.28
C SER A 468 -10.86 -12.98 -9.36
N ASN A 469 -10.67 -13.69 -10.47
CA ASN A 469 -11.14 -15.04 -10.70
C ASN A 469 -10.21 -16.10 -10.06
N LYS A 470 -10.75 -16.89 -9.14
CA LYS A 470 -10.00 -17.96 -8.46
C LYS A 470 -9.50 -19.05 -9.44
N GLU A 471 -10.28 -19.41 -10.47
CA GLU A 471 -9.89 -20.42 -11.44
C GLU A 471 -8.63 -20.02 -12.22
N VAL A 472 -8.53 -18.73 -12.58
CA VAL A 472 -7.35 -18.15 -13.24
C VAL A 472 -6.12 -18.28 -12.34
N ARG A 473 -6.26 -17.87 -11.07
CA ARG A 473 -5.16 -17.98 -10.09
C ARG A 473 -4.71 -19.42 -9.87
N ASP A 474 -5.67 -20.34 -9.72
CA ASP A 474 -5.36 -21.77 -9.50
C ASP A 474 -4.65 -22.38 -10.70
N TYR A 475 -5.05 -22.02 -11.92
CA TYR A 475 -4.42 -22.48 -13.15
C TYR A 475 -2.97 -21.97 -13.26
N VAL A 476 -2.77 -20.66 -13.15
CA VAL A 476 -1.44 -20.05 -13.25
C VAL A 476 -0.51 -20.60 -12.18
N TYR A 477 -0.99 -20.71 -10.94
CA TYR A 477 -0.21 -21.31 -9.85
C TYR A 477 0.19 -22.77 -10.16
N GLY A 478 -0.74 -23.56 -10.69
CA GLY A 478 -0.48 -24.94 -11.08
C GLY A 478 0.61 -25.07 -12.14
N MET A 479 0.61 -24.18 -13.14
CA MET A 479 1.64 -24.13 -14.18
C MET A 479 3.01 -23.74 -13.61
N MET A 480 3.06 -22.68 -12.78
CA MET A 480 4.30 -22.27 -12.11
C MET A 480 4.86 -23.40 -11.24
N LYS A 481 3.99 -24.03 -10.44
CA LYS A 481 4.35 -25.15 -9.58
C LYS A 481 4.96 -26.31 -10.37
N ALA A 482 4.39 -26.67 -11.51
CA ALA A 482 4.91 -27.75 -12.37
C ALA A 482 6.34 -27.44 -12.85
N VAL A 483 6.64 -26.20 -13.17
CA VAL A 483 8.00 -25.77 -13.55
C VAL A 483 8.95 -25.83 -12.36
N LEU A 484 8.55 -25.30 -11.21
CA LEU A 484 9.38 -25.24 -10.00
C LEU A 484 9.70 -26.64 -9.46
N ASP A 485 8.76 -27.58 -9.54
CA ASP A 485 8.94 -28.97 -9.10
C ASP A 485 9.84 -29.77 -10.06
N SER A 486 10.07 -29.29 -11.29
CA SER A 486 10.83 -30.03 -12.33
C SER A 486 12.35 -29.90 -12.21
N ALA A 487 12.87 -28.88 -11.51
CA ALA A 487 14.31 -28.61 -11.40
C ALA A 487 14.64 -27.84 -10.11
N ASN A 488 15.94 -27.78 -9.75
CA ASN A 488 16.41 -27.05 -8.56
C ASN A 488 16.45 -25.52 -8.82
N ILE A 489 15.30 -24.86 -8.69
CA ILE A 489 15.15 -23.41 -8.87
C ILE A 489 15.19 -22.75 -7.50
N GLU A 490 16.07 -21.75 -7.32
CA GLU A 490 16.29 -21.08 -6.03
C GLU A 490 15.96 -19.58 -6.07
N TYR A 491 15.48 -19.07 -7.24
CA TYR A 491 15.13 -17.67 -7.42
C TYR A 491 14.05 -17.53 -8.50
N ILE A 492 13.12 -16.62 -8.27
CA ILE A 492 12.11 -16.19 -9.23
C ILE A 492 12.18 -14.68 -9.40
N LYS A 493 12.27 -14.22 -10.65
CA LYS A 493 11.95 -12.84 -11.02
C LYS A 493 10.50 -12.80 -11.49
N TRP A 494 9.65 -12.17 -10.68
CA TRP A 494 8.23 -11.95 -10.99
C TRP A 494 8.06 -10.59 -11.63
N ASP A 495 7.70 -10.56 -12.89
CA ASP A 495 7.56 -9.33 -13.68
C ASP A 495 6.09 -8.99 -13.97
N MET A 496 5.85 -7.70 -14.28
CA MET A 496 4.58 -7.17 -14.79
C MET A 496 4.89 -5.97 -15.69
N ASN A 497 4.74 -6.13 -17.01
CA ASN A 497 5.23 -5.15 -17.96
C ASN A 497 4.14 -4.31 -18.63
N ARG A 498 2.97 -4.21 -18.04
CA ARG A 498 1.92 -3.29 -18.47
C ARG A 498 0.93 -2.96 -17.35
N GLN A 499 0.31 -1.80 -17.45
CA GLN A 499 -0.75 -1.35 -16.54
C GLN A 499 -2.13 -1.91 -16.97
N LEU A 500 -3.10 -1.86 -16.06
CA LEU A 500 -4.49 -2.08 -16.36
C LEU A 500 -5.05 -0.87 -17.14
N THR A 501 -5.85 -1.14 -18.16
CA THR A 501 -6.49 -0.13 -19.01
C THR A 501 -8.01 -0.16 -18.82
N GLU A 502 -8.77 -0.77 -19.73
CA GLU A 502 -10.18 -1.06 -19.50
C GLU A 502 -10.34 -2.13 -18.43
N VAL A 503 -11.17 -1.87 -17.42
CA VAL A 503 -11.36 -2.77 -16.29
C VAL A 503 -12.77 -3.36 -16.25
N GLY A 504 -12.85 -4.65 -16.50
CA GLY A 504 -14.07 -5.44 -16.44
C GLY A 504 -13.75 -6.93 -16.30
N SER A 505 -14.55 -7.64 -15.53
CA SER A 505 -14.42 -9.07 -15.28
C SER A 505 -15.63 -9.82 -15.85
N THR A 506 -15.37 -10.94 -16.53
CA THR A 506 -16.43 -11.84 -16.98
C THR A 506 -17.00 -12.69 -15.84
N SER A 507 -16.25 -12.84 -14.75
CA SER A 507 -16.62 -13.65 -13.58
C SER A 507 -17.35 -12.85 -12.50
N LEU A 508 -17.14 -11.54 -12.39
CA LEU A 508 -17.79 -10.71 -11.40
C LEU A 508 -19.22 -10.32 -11.82
N PRO A 509 -20.19 -10.28 -10.91
CA PRO A 509 -21.53 -9.78 -11.18
C PRO A 509 -21.49 -8.26 -11.46
N LYS A 510 -22.54 -7.75 -12.12
CA LYS A 510 -22.61 -6.35 -12.59
C LYS A 510 -22.41 -5.32 -11.48
N ASN A 511 -22.94 -5.57 -10.29
CA ASN A 511 -22.87 -4.67 -9.14
C ASN A 511 -21.53 -4.72 -8.40
N ARG A 512 -20.62 -5.66 -8.75
CA ARG A 512 -19.27 -5.80 -8.15
C ARG A 512 -18.15 -5.49 -9.16
N GLN A 513 -18.43 -5.00 -10.35
CA GLN A 513 -17.42 -4.73 -11.38
C GLN A 513 -16.37 -3.70 -10.94
N ARG A 514 -16.76 -2.71 -10.12
CA ARG A 514 -15.85 -1.68 -9.60
C ARG A 514 -14.96 -2.15 -8.44
N GLU A 515 -15.17 -3.36 -7.96
CA GLU A 515 -14.28 -4.02 -7.00
C GLU A 515 -13.02 -4.60 -7.67
N LEU A 516 -13.03 -4.74 -9.00
CA LEU A 516 -11.99 -5.43 -9.76
C LEU A 516 -10.60 -4.86 -9.50
N TRP A 517 -10.46 -3.53 -9.43
CA TRP A 517 -9.18 -2.89 -9.12
C TRP A 517 -8.52 -3.44 -7.85
N HIS A 518 -9.28 -3.58 -6.78
CA HIS A 518 -8.79 -4.10 -5.50
C HIS A 518 -8.72 -5.63 -5.50
N ARG A 519 -9.73 -6.32 -6.06
CA ARG A 519 -9.75 -7.79 -6.13
C ARG A 519 -8.59 -8.36 -6.95
N TYR A 520 -8.17 -7.65 -8.00
CA TYR A 520 -7.00 -8.01 -8.78
C TYR A 520 -5.74 -8.04 -7.90
N VAL A 521 -5.50 -6.98 -7.14
CA VAL A 521 -4.33 -6.88 -6.25
C VAL A 521 -4.38 -7.95 -5.15
N LEU A 522 -5.55 -8.20 -4.56
CA LEU A 522 -5.73 -9.31 -3.61
C LEU A 522 -5.41 -10.67 -4.25
N GLY A 523 -5.73 -10.84 -5.53
CA GLY A 523 -5.40 -12.04 -6.30
C GLY A 523 -3.90 -12.21 -6.54
N VAL A 524 -3.17 -11.12 -6.81
CA VAL A 524 -1.70 -11.12 -6.89
C VAL A 524 -1.09 -11.51 -5.55
N TYR A 525 -1.56 -10.94 -4.46
CA TYR A 525 -1.09 -11.26 -3.11
C TYR A 525 -1.37 -12.72 -2.71
N ASP A 526 -2.53 -13.28 -3.10
CA ASP A 526 -2.85 -14.69 -2.89
C ASP A 526 -1.83 -15.60 -3.56
N LEU A 527 -1.48 -15.35 -4.83
CA LEU A 527 -0.49 -16.14 -5.55
C LEU A 527 0.91 -16.02 -4.94
N MET A 528 1.35 -14.81 -4.61
CA MET A 528 2.65 -14.59 -3.97
C MET A 528 2.72 -15.25 -2.59
N ASN A 529 1.62 -15.20 -1.84
CA ASN A 529 1.55 -15.85 -0.52
C ASN A 529 1.65 -17.39 -0.64
N ARG A 530 0.95 -18.00 -1.60
CA ARG A 530 1.06 -19.45 -1.88
C ARG A 530 2.49 -19.81 -2.27
N LEU A 531 3.08 -19.04 -3.19
CA LEU A 531 4.44 -19.27 -3.66
C LEU A 531 5.47 -19.24 -2.53
N THR A 532 5.44 -18.18 -1.72
CA THR A 532 6.39 -18.00 -0.61
C THR A 532 6.14 -18.98 0.55
N THR A 533 4.94 -19.55 0.66
CA THR A 533 4.60 -20.57 1.65
C THR A 533 5.06 -21.97 1.20
N ASP A 534 4.79 -22.34 -0.06
CA ASP A 534 5.13 -23.67 -0.60
C ASP A 534 6.63 -23.78 -0.93
N TYR A 535 7.29 -22.66 -1.28
CA TYR A 535 8.70 -22.61 -1.66
C TYR A 535 9.49 -21.58 -0.82
N PRO A 536 9.59 -21.74 0.51
CA PRO A 536 10.21 -20.73 1.39
C PRO A 536 11.71 -20.52 1.13
N HIS A 537 12.38 -21.45 0.44
CA HIS A 537 13.79 -21.38 0.06
C HIS A 537 14.05 -20.55 -1.20
N ILE A 538 13.01 -20.24 -1.97
CA ILE A 538 13.14 -19.45 -3.20
C ILE A 538 13.22 -17.95 -2.86
N LEU A 539 14.23 -17.28 -3.37
CA LEU A 539 14.30 -15.82 -3.35
C LEU A 539 13.36 -15.26 -4.42
N LEU A 540 12.28 -14.61 -4.00
CA LEU A 540 11.36 -13.92 -4.89
C LEU A 540 11.84 -12.47 -5.09
N GLU A 541 12.13 -12.09 -6.33
CA GLU A 541 12.36 -10.70 -6.75
C GLU A 541 11.13 -10.19 -7.51
N ASN A 542 10.62 -9.03 -7.14
CA ASN A 542 9.57 -8.35 -7.88
C ASN A 542 10.16 -7.39 -8.92
N CYS A 543 9.56 -7.37 -10.11
CA CYS A 543 9.81 -6.42 -11.19
C CYS A 543 8.47 -5.95 -11.77
N SER A 544 8.41 -4.75 -12.28
CA SER A 544 7.22 -4.23 -12.98
C SER A 544 7.68 -3.20 -14.02
N GLY A 545 8.19 -3.70 -15.15
CA GLY A 545 8.87 -2.85 -16.11
C GLY A 545 9.91 -1.96 -15.40
N GLY A 546 10.81 -2.56 -14.64
CA GLY A 546 11.63 -1.86 -13.65
C GLY A 546 10.95 -1.72 -12.30
N GLY A 547 10.95 -0.53 -11.73
CA GLY A 547 10.56 -0.25 -10.36
C GLY A 547 9.13 0.28 -10.15
N ALA A 548 8.16 0.00 -11.04
CA ALA A 548 6.79 0.54 -10.89
C ALA A 548 6.11 0.09 -9.60
N ARG A 549 6.35 -1.14 -9.15
CA ARG A 549 5.84 -1.67 -7.88
C ARG A 549 6.92 -1.80 -6.81
N PHE A 550 7.87 -0.88 -6.78
CA PHE A 550 8.79 -0.81 -5.65
C PHE A 550 8.06 -0.14 -4.47
N ASP A 551 7.30 -0.91 -3.75
CA ASP A 551 6.44 -0.47 -2.66
C ASP A 551 6.45 -1.46 -1.47
N ALA A 552 5.90 -1.02 -0.34
CA ALA A 552 5.89 -1.82 0.89
C ALA A 552 4.97 -3.05 0.80
N GLY A 553 3.94 -3.03 -0.06
CA GLY A 553 3.09 -4.19 -0.31
C GLY A 553 3.86 -5.33 -0.95
N MET A 554 4.68 -5.03 -1.96
CA MET A 554 5.53 -6.03 -2.60
C MET A 554 6.67 -6.48 -1.71
N LEU A 555 7.29 -5.59 -0.91
CA LEU A 555 8.35 -5.97 0.04
C LEU A 555 7.91 -7.03 1.05
N TYR A 556 6.64 -7.11 1.39
CA TYR A 556 6.11 -8.12 2.29
C TYR A 556 6.27 -9.55 1.76
N TYR A 557 6.19 -9.72 0.43
CA TYR A 557 6.34 -11.02 -0.25
C TYR A 557 7.70 -11.20 -0.88
N SER A 558 8.27 -10.13 -1.41
CA SER A 558 9.52 -10.12 -2.20
C SER A 558 10.60 -9.36 -1.44
N PRO A 559 11.51 -10.05 -0.73
CA PRO A 559 12.58 -9.40 0.02
C PRO A 559 13.60 -8.68 -0.87
N GLN A 560 13.44 -8.78 -2.18
CA GLN A 560 14.24 -8.10 -3.21
C GLN A 560 13.29 -7.54 -4.29
N ILE A 561 13.50 -6.29 -4.71
CA ILE A 561 12.74 -5.65 -5.78
C ILE A 561 13.71 -5.00 -6.76
N TRP A 562 13.48 -5.20 -8.07
CA TRP A 562 14.23 -4.55 -9.13
C TRP A 562 13.96 -3.04 -9.11
N CYS A 563 15.02 -2.27 -8.92
CA CYS A 563 14.91 -0.83 -8.65
C CYS A 563 14.50 -0.04 -9.90
N SER A 564 15.08 -0.38 -11.05
CA SER A 564 14.84 0.27 -12.35
C SER A 564 15.44 -0.56 -13.48
N ASP A 565 14.86 -0.49 -14.66
CA ASP A 565 15.45 -1.02 -15.90
C ASP A 565 16.62 -0.14 -16.39
N ASP A 566 16.76 1.09 -15.91
CA ASP A 566 17.90 1.92 -16.22
C ASP A 566 19.15 1.43 -15.47
N THR A 567 20.18 1.05 -16.21
CA THR A 567 21.48 0.59 -15.67
C THR A 567 22.58 1.65 -15.79
N ASP A 568 22.27 2.85 -16.31
CA ASP A 568 23.22 3.97 -16.32
C ASP A 568 23.61 4.36 -14.89
N ALA A 569 24.92 4.42 -14.62
CA ALA A 569 25.43 4.63 -13.27
C ALA A 569 25.03 5.98 -12.67
N ILE A 570 24.92 7.03 -13.49
CA ILE A 570 24.58 8.39 -13.03
C ILE A 570 23.09 8.49 -12.70
N GLU A 571 22.22 7.94 -13.57
CA GLU A 571 20.79 7.92 -13.31
C GLU A 571 20.45 7.03 -12.09
N ARG A 572 21.17 5.91 -11.93
CA ARG A 572 21.02 5.03 -10.75
C ARG A 572 21.32 5.73 -9.43
N LEU A 573 22.22 6.71 -9.37
CA LEU A 573 22.43 7.49 -8.15
C LEU A 573 21.15 8.20 -7.69
N LYS A 574 20.41 8.81 -8.62
CA LYS A 574 19.14 9.49 -8.33
C LYS A 574 18.04 8.50 -7.93
N ILE A 575 17.88 7.42 -8.73
CA ILE A 575 16.85 6.40 -8.52
C ILE A 575 17.04 5.70 -7.17
N GLN A 576 18.27 5.30 -6.85
CA GLN A 576 18.58 4.62 -5.59
C GLN A 576 18.47 5.56 -4.39
N HIS A 577 18.91 6.82 -4.51
CA HIS A 577 18.75 7.80 -3.46
C HIS A 577 17.28 8.06 -3.15
N GLY A 578 16.46 8.33 -4.17
CA GLY A 578 15.01 8.51 -3.98
C GLY A 578 14.33 7.27 -3.41
N THR A 579 14.72 6.07 -3.86
CA THR A 579 14.22 4.81 -3.30
C THR A 579 14.54 4.70 -1.80
N SER A 580 15.76 5.07 -1.40
CA SER A 580 16.22 4.97 -0.01
C SER A 580 15.57 5.97 0.96
N ILE A 581 14.78 6.93 0.50
CA ILE A 581 14.00 7.80 1.39
C ILE A 581 13.04 6.98 2.26
N CYS A 582 12.44 5.93 1.70
CA CYS A 582 11.46 5.12 2.41
C CYS A 582 11.87 3.64 2.54
N TYR A 583 12.59 3.09 1.57
CA TYR A 583 12.82 1.64 1.47
C TYR A 583 14.28 1.26 1.79
N PRO A 584 14.49 0.16 2.53
CA PRO A 584 15.83 -0.28 2.94
C PRO A 584 16.69 -0.78 1.78
#